data_42fe96ca16d418702826d8677e098186
#
_entry.id   42fe96ca16d418702826d8677e098186
#
_cell.length_a   1.000
_cell.length_b   1.000
_cell.length_c   1.000
_cell.angle_alpha   90.00
_cell.angle_beta   90.00
_cell.angle_gamma   90.00
#
_symmetry.space_group_name_H-M   'P 1'
#
loop_
_entity.id
_entity.type
_entity.pdbx_description
1 polymer ?
#
loop_
_entity_poly.entity_id
_entity_poly.type
_entity_poly.pdbx_seq_one_letter_code
_entity_poly.pdbx_strand_id
1 'polypeptide(L)'
;MRGGFVIRFLALGAFLFFAQSVAGAEKGSLIKLGTLAPEGSAWAKTFNTINTEVMKKTGNTVQFRIYPGGILGDETDMLRKLKIGQIQSVALTSAGLSALFKEMDVLQVPFLFQNYEEVDIVLKKMDSFFRKGLDGNGYVLLGWLEAGFVYLMSTVPVASVADLRKAKVWIWEDSPMSKAIFDEAGVKAIPLTVPDVLVGLQTGLVDVVYAPPTGAISLQWFTKVKYLTDVPLVYLAGGVIVKKDIFRQLPQTSQNFILEAFQQHADELKTITRNENRDALKVMVKNGVRIVTPSKDQIDEYKRLSNNAMGHIRGQTFSKQVLDEATSLLENYRGGAK
;
A
#
# COMPACT_ATOMS: atom_id res chain seq x y z
N MET A 1 -39.79 84.62 45.09
CA MET A 1 -39.44 85.19 43.79
C MET A 1 -38.65 84.17 42.98
N ARG A 2 -39.14 83.88 41.78
CA ARG A 2 -38.44 83.15 40.63
C ARG A 2 -37.72 81.87 41.00
N GLY A 3 -38.11 80.64 40.71
CA GLY A 3 -38.78 80.12 39.50
C GLY A 3 -37.76 79.68 38.47
N GLY A 4 -37.23 78.49 38.53
CA GLY A 4 -36.35 77.93 37.52
C GLY A 4 -36.63 76.41 37.29
N PHE A 5 -37.46 76.18 36.27
CA PHE A 5 -37.82 74.82 35.80
C PHE A 5 -36.68 74.27 35.00
N VAL A 6 -36.04 73.16 35.42
CA VAL A 6 -35.05 72.46 34.65
C VAL A 6 -35.68 71.19 34.06
N ILE A 7 -35.87 71.15 32.74
CA ILE A 7 -36.34 70.03 31.95
C ILE A 7 -35.16 69.09 31.74
N ARG A 8 -35.24 67.86 32.28
CA ARG A 8 -34.30 66.76 31.99
C ARG A 8 -34.75 66.01 30.74
N PHE A 9 -34.04 66.13 29.66
CA PHE A 9 -34.15 65.26 28.50
C PHE A 9 -33.54 63.92 28.83
N LEU A 10 -34.30 62.84 28.82
CA LEU A 10 -33.85 61.45 28.82
C LEU A 10 -33.56 61.07 27.37
N ALA A 11 -32.31 60.99 27.02
CA ALA A 11 -31.88 60.37 25.74
C ALA A 11 -31.80 58.83 25.91
N LEU A 12 -32.80 58.15 25.32
CA LEU A 12 -32.82 56.68 25.24
C LEU A 12 -31.86 56.22 24.12
N GLY A 13 -30.61 55.85 24.45
CA GLY A 13 -29.65 55.30 23.53
C GLY A 13 -29.94 53.79 23.28
N ALA A 14 -30.52 53.48 22.14
CA ALA A 14 -30.67 52.10 21.68
C ALA A 14 -29.28 51.54 21.28
N PHE A 15 -28.68 50.74 22.12
CA PHE A 15 -27.53 49.94 21.80
C PHE A 15 -27.95 48.74 20.92
N LEU A 16 -27.80 48.87 19.61
CA LEU A 16 -27.87 47.74 18.68
C LEU A 16 -26.64 46.85 18.89
N PHE A 17 -26.81 45.76 19.64
CA PHE A 17 -25.84 44.66 19.68
C PHE A 17 -25.81 43.96 18.30
N PHE A 18 -24.89 44.36 17.45
CA PHE A 18 -24.49 43.55 16.32
C PHE A 18 -23.79 42.32 16.90
N ALA A 19 -24.50 41.18 17.01
CA ALA A 19 -23.91 39.88 17.21
C ALA A 19 -23.14 39.54 15.93
N GLN A 20 -21.85 39.90 15.87
CA GLN A 20 -20.92 39.35 14.92
C GLN A 20 -20.82 37.87 15.27
N SER A 21 -21.47 37.02 14.47
CA SER A 21 -21.15 35.58 14.43
C SER A 21 -19.68 35.47 14.04
N VAL A 22 -18.83 35.33 15.03
CA VAL A 22 -17.46 34.84 14.81
C VAL A 22 -17.63 33.43 14.28
N ALA A 23 -17.67 33.29 12.96
CA ALA A 23 -17.46 32.00 12.32
C ALA A 23 -16.11 31.49 12.83
N GLY A 24 -16.17 30.59 13.81
CA GLY A 24 -14.98 29.93 14.32
C GLY A 24 -14.23 29.37 13.12
N ALA A 25 -13.00 29.83 12.87
CA ALA A 25 -12.16 29.28 11.84
C ALA A 25 -12.09 27.78 12.12
N GLU A 26 -12.67 26.94 11.25
CA GLU A 26 -12.57 25.48 11.35
C GLU A 26 -11.10 25.13 11.46
N LYS A 27 -10.74 24.50 12.57
CA LYS A 27 -9.35 24.13 12.86
C LYS A 27 -8.93 23.14 11.78
N GLY A 28 -8.04 23.56 10.86
CA GLY A 28 -7.64 22.75 9.72
C GLY A 28 -7.11 21.38 10.17
N SER A 29 -7.53 20.32 9.48
CA SER A 29 -7.13 18.94 9.75
C SER A 29 -5.91 18.58 8.93
N LEU A 30 -4.77 18.36 9.59
CA LEU A 30 -3.54 17.89 8.96
C LEU A 30 -3.45 16.36 9.11
N ILE A 31 -3.52 15.64 7.99
CA ILE A 31 -3.38 14.19 7.91
C ILE A 31 -1.98 13.85 7.44
N LYS A 32 -1.14 13.33 8.31
CA LYS A 32 0.21 12.86 7.97
C LYS A 32 0.11 11.49 7.34
N LEU A 33 0.61 11.35 6.10
CA LEU A 33 0.60 10.11 5.33
C LEU A 33 2.03 9.62 5.13
N GLY A 34 2.34 8.44 5.67
CA GLY A 34 3.63 7.75 5.46
C GLY A 34 3.58 6.78 4.29
N THR A 35 4.69 6.62 3.57
CA THR A 35 4.82 5.64 2.49
C THR A 35 6.28 5.24 2.25
N LEU A 36 6.49 3.97 1.83
CA LEU A 36 7.79 3.49 1.33
C LEU A 36 8.09 4.00 -0.08
N ALA A 37 7.08 4.43 -0.83
CA ALA A 37 7.26 4.91 -2.19
C ALA A 37 8.22 6.11 -2.21
N PRO A 38 9.33 6.04 -2.97
CA PRO A 38 10.31 7.12 -3.04
C PRO A 38 9.72 8.42 -3.57
N GLU A 39 10.32 9.53 -3.18
CA GLU A 39 9.99 10.83 -3.76
C GLU A 39 10.19 10.79 -5.27
N GLY A 40 9.26 11.41 -6.02
CA GLY A 40 9.29 11.39 -7.49
C GLY A 40 8.73 10.13 -8.14
N SER A 41 8.42 9.07 -7.40
CA SER A 41 7.68 7.89 -7.91
C SER A 41 6.25 8.27 -8.33
N ALA A 42 5.62 7.43 -9.15
CA ALA A 42 4.22 7.62 -9.56
C ALA A 42 3.29 7.73 -8.34
N TRP A 43 3.48 6.87 -7.32
CA TRP A 43 2.69 6.92 -6.09
C TRP A 43 2.84 8.25 -5.35
N ALA A 44 4.08 8.71 -5.10
CA ALA A 44 4.30 9.97 -4.37
C ALA A 44 3.73 11.18 -5.14
N LYS A 45 3.88 11.20 -6.47
CA LYS A 45 3.28 12.24 -7.32
C LYS A 45 1.76 12.25 -7.23
N THR A 46 1.13 11.07 -7.31
CA THR A 46 -0.32 10.91 -7.19
C THR A 46 -0.84 11.41 -5.84
N PHE A 47 -0.16 11.07 -4.73
CA PHE A 47 -0.55 11.58 -3.42
C PHE A 47 -0.47 13.11 -3.30
N ASN A 48 0.54 13.72 -3.91
CA ASN A 48 0.67 15.17 -3.96
C ASN A 48 -0.44 15.81 -4.81
N THR A 49 -0.85 15.19 -5.92
CA THR A 49 -1.99 15.63 -6.74
C THR A 49 -3.28 15.56 -5.93
N ILE A 50 -3.56 14.42 -5.30
CA ILE A 50 -4.73 14.24 -4.43
C ILE A 50 -4.75 15.30 -3.32
N ASN A 51 -3.60 15.54 -2.64
CA ASN A 51 -3.52 16.57 -1.62
C ASN A 51 -3.88 17.96 -2.15
N THR A 52 -3.38 18.33 -3.32
CA THR A 52 -3.67 19.63 -3.96
C THR A 52 -5.18 19.78 -4.23
N GLU A 53 -5.82 18.74 -4.73
CA GLU A 53 -7.26 18.73 -4.99
C GLU A 53 -8.08 18.77 -3.70
N VAL A 54 -7.72 17.99 -2.68
CA VAL A 54 -8.36 18.00 -1.37
C VAL A 54 -8.27 19.39 -0.75
N MET A 55 -7.10 20.00 -0.72
CA MET A 55 -6.92 21.37 -0.21
C MET A 55 -7.84 22.37 -0.93
N LYS A 56 -7.85 22.34 -2.26
CA LYS A 56 -8.68 23.23 -3.08
C LYS A 56 -10.18 23.05 -2.78
N LYS A 57 -10.66 21.80 -2.72
CA LYS A 57 -12.08 21.48 -2.53
C LYS A 57 -12.57 21.71 -1.11
N THR A 58 -11.69 21.60 -0.12
CA THR A 58 -12.03 21.80 1.29
C THR A 58 -11.71 23.21 1.78
N GLY A 59 -11.34 24.13 0.90
CA GLY A 59 -10.96 25.50 1.30
C GLY A 59 -9.75 25.51 2.24
N ASN A 60 -8.80 24.61 2.06
CA ASN A 60 -7.61 24.38 2.90
C ASN A 60 -7.91 23.92 4.33
N THR A 61 -9.13 23.45 4.62
CA THR A 61 -9.47 22.91 5.94
C THR A 61 -8.96 21.46 6.13
N VAL A 62 -8.69 20.71 5.04
CA VAL A 62 -8.06 19.40 5.10
C VAL A 62 -6.81 19.38 4.23
N GLN A 63 -5.72 18.88 4.78
CA GLN A 63 -4.44 18.76 4.10
C GLN A 63 -3.79 17.39 4.40
N PHE A 64 -3.24 16.74 3.38
CA PHE A 64 -2.33 15.61 3.53
C PHE A 64 -0.88 16.09 3.50
N ARG A 65 -0.09 15.67 4.50
CA ARG A 65 1.36 15.85 4.50
C ARG A 65 2.02 14.52 4.21
N ILE A 66 2.61 14.41 3.02
CA ILE A 66 3.20 13.17 2.53
C ILE A 66 4.62 13.02 3.07
N TYR A 67 4.97 11.83 3.57
CA TYR A 67 6.29 11.42 4.04
C TYR A 67 6.77 10.23 3.21
N PRO A 68 7.45 10.47 2.07
CA PRO A 68 7.85 9.44 1.12
C PRO A 68 9.15 8.73 1.54
N GLY A 69 9.50 7.66 0.81
CA GLY A 69 10.80 7.00 0.85
C GLY A 69 11.15 6.31 2.17
N GLY A 70 10.15 5.96 2.98
CA GLY A 70 10.41 5.26 4.24
C GLY A 70 11.08 6.10 5.32
N ILE A 71 11.05 7.46 5.21
CA ILE A 71 11.64 8.34 6.24
C ILE A 71 10.99 8.19 7.62
N LEU A 72 9.83 7.55 7.69
CA LEU A 72 9.15 7.19 8.93
C LEU A 72 9.44 5.73 9.37
N GLY A 73 10.36 5.05 8.73
CA GLY A 73 10.66 3.63 8.92
C GLY A 73 9.94 2.73 7.92
N ASP A 74 10.03 1.42 8.13
CA ASP A 74 9.30 0.42 7.33
C ASP A 74 7.80 0.40 7.67
N GLU A 75 7.01 -0.42 6.97
CA GLU A 75 5.55 -0.53 7.19
C GLU A 75 5.20 -0.83 8.63
N THR A 76 5.94 -1.72 9.29
CA THR A 76 5.78 -2.03 10.72
C THR A 76 6.00 -0.82 11.61
N ASP A 77 7.02 0.01 11.33
CA ASP A 77 7.28 1.26 12.04
C ASP A 77 6.17 2.27 11.82
N MET A 78 5.72 2.41 10.58
CA MET A 78 4.61 3.31 10.24
C MET A 78 3.31 2.87 10.91
N LEU A 79 3.02 1.56 10.95
CA LEU A 79 1.85 1.01 11.66
C LEU A 79 1.91 1.28 13.18
N ARG A 80 3.09 1.17 13.79
CA ARG A 80 3.28 1.54 15.20
C ARG A 80 3.01 3.04 15.42
N LYS A 81 3.55 3.92 14.57
CA LYS A 81 3.32 5.37 14.61
C LYS A 81 1.84 5.73 14.38
N LEU A 82 1.16 4.99 13.49
CA LEU A 82 -0.28 5.14 13.24
C LEU A 82 -1.11 4.77 14.48
N LYS A 83 -0.80 3.64 15.13
CA LYS A 83 -1.50 3.20 16.34
C LYS A 83 -1.43 4.23 17.47
N ILE A 84 -0.26 4.84 17.69
CA ILE A 84 -0.07 5.85 18.75
C ILE A 84 -0.41 7.28 18.30
N GLY A 85 -0.92 7.46 17.07
CA GLY A 85 -1.42 8.76 16.58
C GLY A 85 -0.34 9.76 16.12
N GLN A 86 0.92 9.34 15.99
CA GLN A 86 1.99 10.19 15.44
C GLN A 86 1.77 10.52 13.96
N ILE A 87 1.16 9.58 13.21
CA ILE A 87 0.64 9.77 11.86
C ILE A 87 -0.81 9.32 11.81
N GLN A 88 -1.55 9.75 10.80
CA GLN A 88 -2.99 9.50 10.68
C GLN A 88 -3.34 8.59 9.51
N SER A 89 -2.44 8.47 8.53
CA SER A 89 -2.64 7.72 7.30
C SER A 89 -1.34 7.04 6.87
N VAL A 90 -1.45 5.91 6.19
CA VAL A 90 -0.31 5.16 5.62
C VAL A 90 -0.70 4.55 4.28
N ALA A 91 0.19 4.62 3.31
CA ALA A 91 0.11 3.80 2.10
C ALA A 91 0.93 2.52 2.35
N LEU A 92 0.26 1.39 2.34
CA LEU A 92 0.78 0.07 2.68
C LEU A 92 0.70 -0.87 1.48
N THR A 93 1.58 -1.85 1.46
CA THR A 93 1.39 -3.06 0.64
C THR A 93 0.38 -3.99 1.29
N SER A 94 -0.02 -5.06 0.59
CA SER A 94 -0.88 -6.09 1.16
C SER A 94 -0.29 -6.74 2.41
N ALA A 95 1.05 -6.79 2.56
CA ALA A 95 1.72 -7.24 3.78
C ALA A 95 1.41 -6.33 4.98
N GLY A 96 1.53 -5.01 4.82
CA GLY A 96 1.17 -4.05 5.86
C GLY A 96 -0.34 -4.01 6.14
N LEU A 97 -1.18 -4.15 5.10
CA LEU A 97 -2.64 -4.22 5.26
C LEU A 97 -3.06 -5.46 6.05
N SER A 98 -2.40 -6.59 5.87
CA SER A 98 -2.70 -7.84 6.60
C SER A 98 -2.44 -7.72 8.09
N ALA A 99 -1.48 -6.90 8.52
CA ALA A 99 -1.26 -6.60 9.93
C ALA A 99 -2.43 -5.84 10.58
N LEU A 100 -3.30 -5.23 9.78
CA LEU A 100 -4.52 -4.56 10.22
C LEU A 100 -5.76 -5.45 10.06
N PHE A 101 -5.82 -6.25 9.01
CA PHE A 101 -6.87 -7.22 8.73
C PHE A 101 -6.27 -8.44 8.02
N LYS A 102 -6.02 -9.50 8.78
CA LYS A 102 -5.26 -10.68 8.34
C LYS A 102 -5.77 -11.33 7.04
N GLU A 103 -7.05 -11.22 6.73
CA GLU A 103 -7.63 -11.78 5.50
C GLU A 103 -7.04 -11.15 4.21
N MET A 104 -6.40 -9.98 4.32
CA MET A 104 -5.66 -9.35 3.22
C MET A 104 -4.50 -10.20 2.70
N ASP A 105 -3.96 -11.12 3.53
CA ASP A 105 -2.88 -12.01 3.12
C ASP A 105 -3.27 -12.94 1.96
N VAL A 106 -4.57 -13.19 1.75
CA VAL A 106 -5.04 -13.97 0.60
C VAL A 106 -4.56 -13.39 -0.74
N LEU A 107 -4.41 -12.06 -0.83
CA LEU A 107 -3.95 -11.38 -2.04
C LEU A 107 -2.46 -11.67 -2.36
N GLN A 108 -1.71 -12.18 -1.38
CA GLN A 108 -0.30 -12.52 -1.50
C GLN A 108 -0.05 -14.03 -1.66
N VAL A 109 -1.09 -14.83 -1.82
CA VAL A 109 -0.94 -16.28 -2.05
C VAL A 109 -0.17 -16.47 -3.35
N PRO A 110 1.00 -17.17 -3.33
CA PRO A 110 1.80 -17.34 -4.53
C PRO A 110 1.05 -18.09 -5.61
N PHE A 111 1.25 -17.65 -6.85
CA PHE A 111 0.61 -18.21 -8.04
C PHE A 111 -0.94 -18.19 -8.05
N LEU A 112 -1.56 -17.47 -7.12
CA LEU A 112 -3.02 -17.31 -7.11
C LEU A 112 -3.49 -16.60 -8.38
N PHE A 113 -2.85 -15.48 -8.72
CA PHE A 113 -3.14 -14.67 -9.90
C PHE A 113 -2.17 -14.97 -11.04
N GLN A 114 -2.67 -15.11 -12.26
CA GLN A 114 -1.88 -15.31 -13.47
C GLN A 114 -1.71 -14.05 -14.31
N ASN A 115 -2.62 -13.08 -14.16
CA ASN A 115 -2.65 -11.84 -14.91
C ASN A 115 -3.39 -10.74 -14.12
N TYR A 116 -3.38 -9.52 -14.64
CA TYR A 116 -4.02 -8.38 -14.00
C TYR A 116 -5.55 -8.41 -14.06
N GLU A 117 -6.14 -9.08 -15.06
CA GLU A 117 -7.58 -9.24 -15.18
C GLU A 117 -8.15 -10.08 -14.03
N GLU A 118 -7.43 -11.12 -13.64
CA GLU A 118 -7.78 -11.95 -12.48
C GLU A 118 -7.73 -11.16 -11.17
N VAL A 119 -6.72 -10.31 -11.02
CA VAL A 119 -6.60 -9.39 -9.89
C VAL A 119 -7.80 -8.43 -9.83
N ASP A 120 -8.13 -7.81 -10.96
CA ASP A 120 -9.24 -6.85 -11.05
C ASP A 120 -10.58 -7.50 -10.67
N ILE A 121 -10.80 -8.75 -11.08
CA ILE A 121 -12.02 -9.50 -10.74
C ILE A 121 -12.11 -9.74 -9.23
N VAL A 122 -11.05 -10.26 -8.63
CA VAL A 122 -11.05 -10.59 -7.20
C VAL A 122 -11.17 -9.33 -6.36
N LEU A 123 -10.36 -8.30 -6.62
CA LEU A 123 -10.42 -7.04 -5.89
C LEU A 123 -11.79 -6.37 -6.02
N LYS A 124 -12.38 -6.36 -7.22
CA LYS A 124 -13.73 -5.79 -7.44
C LYS A 124 -14.82 -6.56 -6.68
N LYS A 125 -14.77 -7.89 -6.68
CA LYS A 125 -15.79 -8.73 -6.05
C LYS A 125 -15.64 -8.75 -4.52
N MET A 126 -14.42 -8.69 -4.00
CA MET A 126 -14.13 -8.77 -2.57
C MET A 126 -13.88 -7.39 -1.92
N ASP A 127 -13.98 -6.28 -2.66
CA ASP A 127 -13.72 -4.92 -2.13
C ASP A 127 -14.53 -4.63 -0.86
N SER A 128 -15.83 -4.89 -0.90
CA SER A 128 -16.72 -4.65 0.26
C SER A 128 -16.33 -5.49 1.48
N PHE A 129 -15.85 -6.71 1.29
CA PHE A 129 -15.37 -7.57 2.36
C PHE A 129 -14.12 -6.99 3.01
N PHE A 130 -13.12 -6.60 2.22
CA PHE A 130 -11.88 -6.02 2.72
C PHE A 130 -12.10 -4.66 3.40
N ARG A 131 -12.91 -3.78 2.80
CA ARG A 131 -13.26 -2.48 3.41
C ARG A 131 -13.96 -2.64 4.74
N LYS A 132 -14.93 -3.55 4.86
CA LYS A 132 -15.62 -3.85 6.12
C LYS A 132 -14.68 -4.40 7.17
N GLY A 133 -13.76 -5.27 6.78
CA GLY A 133 -12.75 -5.81 7.70
C GLY A 133 -11.83 -4.74 8.26
N LEU A 134 -11.32 -3.84 7.41
CA LEU A 134 -10.52 -2.70 7.88
C LEU A 134 -11.34 -1.72 8.73
N ASP A 135 -12.58 -1.41 8.33
CA ASP A 135 -13.48 -0.52 9.09
C ASP A 135 -13.78 -1.08 10.49
N GLY A 136 -13.99 -2.41 10.59
CA GLY A 136 -14.16 -3.10 11.86
C GLY A 136 -12.93 -3.03 12.77
N ASN A 137 -11.74 -2.90 12.20
CA ASN A 137 -10.48 -2.75 12.93
C ASN A 137 -10.05 -1.27 13.14
N GLY A 138 -10.93 -0.30 12.81
CA GLY A 138 -10.69 1.11 13.09
C GLY A 138 -9.96 1.87 11.98
N TYR A 139 -10.00 1.39 10.74
CA TYR A 139 -9.35 2.03 9.59
C TYR A 139 -10.29 2.16 8.40
N VAL A 140 -10.18 3.26 7.67
CA VAL A 140 -10.90 3.49 6.41
C VAL A 140 -9.92 3.31 5.26
N LEU A 141 -10.23 2.42 4.32
CA LEU A 141 -9.50 2.30 3.06
C LEU A 141 -9.92 3.43 2.13
N LEU A 142 -9.03 4.39 1.89
CA LEU A 142 -9.28 5.52 0.99
C LEU A 142 -9.27 5.06 -0.46
N GLY A 143 -8.30 4.26 -0.85
CA GLY A 143 -8.18 3.72 -2.21
C GLY A 143 -7.24 2.53 -2.27
N TRP A 144 -7.47 1.62 -3.23
CA TRP A 144 -6.53 0.56 -3.56
C TRP A 144 -5.33 1.12 -4.32
N LEU A 145 -4.20 0.49 -4.12
CA LEU A 145 -2.97 0.72 -4.86
C LEU A 145 -2.51 -0.59 -5.49
N GLU A 146 -1.65 -0.50 -6.47
CA GLU A 146 -1.04 -1.64 -7.13
C GLU A 146 0.47 -1.45 -7.21
N ALA A 147 1.24 -2.41 -6.68
CA ALA A 147 2.68 -2.47 -6.93
C ALA A 147 2.98 -3.40 -8.12
N GLY A 148 2.21 -4.48 -8.29
CA GLY A 148 2.28 -5.37 -9.43
C GLY A 148 2.79 -6.76 -9.10
N PHE A 149 3.10 -7.55 -10.15
CA PHE A 149 3.66 -8.87 -9.99
C PHE A 149 5.13 -8.82 -9.55
N VAL A 150 5.47 -9.67 -8.60
CA VAL A 150 6.78 -9.77 -7.96
C VAL A 150 7.62 -10.84 -8.65
N TYR A 151 8.87 -10.51 -8.92
CA TYR A 151 9.88 -11.41 -9.51
C TYR A 151 11.08 -11.51 -8.58
N LEU A 152 11.77 -12.67 -8.62
CA LEU A 152 13.08 -12.78 -8.00
C LEU A 152 14.12 -12.04 -8.84
N MET A 153 14.97 -11.30 -8.18
CA MET A 153 16.10 -10.59 -8.77
C MET A 153 17.35 -10.91 -7.95
N SER A 154 18.50 -11.08 -8.62
CA SER A 154 19.65 -11.63 -7.93
C SER A 154 20.98 -11.19 -8.52
N THR A 155 22.05 -11.27 -7.71
CA THR A 155 23.44 -11.06 -8.14
C THR A 155 24.03 -12.30 -8.82
N VAL A 156 23.44 -13.48 -8.58
CA VAL A 156 23.81 -14.80 -9.15
C VAL A 156 22.61 -15.40 -9.88
N PRO A 157 22.80 -16.27 -10.87
CA PRO A 157 21.66 -16.88 -11.58
C PRO A 157 20.86 -17.78 -10.64
N VAL A 158 19.52 -17.60 -10.63
CA VAL A 158 18.57 -18.37 -9.83
C VAL A 158 17.45 -18.86 -10.74
N ALA A 159 17.37 -20.16 -11.00
CA ALA A 159 16.30 -20.80 -11.75
C ALA A 159 15.48 -21.77 -10.89
N SER A 160 16.07 -22.35 -9.86
CA SER A 160 15.50 -23.42 -9.05
C SER A 160 15.52 -23.11 -7.55
N VAL A 161 14.76 -23.89 -6.79
CA VAL A 161 14.81 -23.86 -5.32
C VAL A 161 16.20 -24.27 -4.81
N ALA A 162 16.87 -25.17 -5.52
CA ALA A 162 18.25 -25.57 -5.18
C ALA A 162 19.24 -24.40 -5.30
N ASP A 163 19.02 -23.46 -6.23
CA ASP A 163 19.81 -22.24 -6.33
C ASP A 163 19.53 -21.28 -5.18
N LEU A 164 18.27 -21.13 -4.81
CA LEU A 164 17.86 -20.30 -3.65
C LEU A 164 18.51 -20.79 -2.35
N ARG A 165 18.61 -22.11 -2.14
CA ARG A 165 19.24 -22.68 -0.94
C ARG A 165 20.74 -22.36 -0.82
N LYS A 166 21.40 -22.04 -1.94
CA LYS A 166 22.83 -21.68 -1.98
C LYS A 166 23.07 -20.17 -1.89
N ALA A 167 22.02 -19.37 -2.06
CA ALA A 167 22.10 -17.92 -2.10
C ALA A 167 21.69 -17.31 -0.75
N LYS A 168 22.09 -16.07 -0.53
CA LYS A 168 21.66 -15.25 0.60
C LYS A 168 20.39 -14.53 0.22
N VAL A 169 19.25 -15.13 0.57
CA VAL A 169 17.94 -14.62 0.17
C VAL A 169 17.44 -13.61 1.21
N TRP A 170 17.06 -12.44 0.74
CA TRP A 170 16.34 -11.48 1.56
C TRP A 170 14.95 -11.97 1.89
N ILE A 171 14.49 -11.73 3.13
CA ILE A 171 13.08 -11.81 3.51
C ILE A 171 12.66 -10.47 4.08
N TRP A 172 11.47 -10.01 3.70
CA TRP A 172 10.90 -8.84 4.34
C TRP A 172 10.63 -9.15 5.82
N GLU A 173 11.22 -8.34 6.69
CA GLU A 173 11.04 -8.45 8.14
C GLU A 173 9.55 -8.46 8.47
N ASP A 174 9.14 -9.34 9.39
CA ASP A 174 7.76 -9.49 9.83
C ASP A 174 6.74 -9.97 8.77
N SER A 175 7.16 -10.65 7.70
CA SER A 175 6.25 -11.31 6.74
C SER A 175 6.05 -12.81 7.08
N PRO A 176 4.96 -13.21 7.77
CA PRO A 176 4.70 -14.62 8.08
C PRO A 176 4.54 -15.48 6.82
N MET A 177 3.94 -14.92 5.77
CA MET A 177 3.76 -15.58 4.48
C MET A 177 5.10 -15.93 3.85
N SER A 178 5.99 -14.94 3.69
CA SER A 178 7.31 -15.14 3.12
C SER A 178 8.15 -16.11 3.95
N LYS A 179 8.06 -16.00 5.29
CA LYS A 179 8.75 -16.91 6.20
C LYS A 179 8.32 -18.36 5.99
N ALA A 180 7.03 -18.63 5.94
CA ALA A 180 6.50 -19.98 5.74
C ALA A 180 6.96 -20.58 4.40
N ILE A 181 7.00 -19.78 3.33
CA ILE A 181 7.46 -20.22 2.00
C ILE A 181 8.94 -20.57 2.02
N PHE A 182 9.78 -19.72 2.60
CA PHE A 182 11.23 -19.97 2.64
C PHE A 182 11.59 -21.11 3.60
N ASP A 183 10.89 -21.25 4.72
CA ASP A 183 11.07 -22.38 5.65
C ASP A 183 10.71 -23.71 4.96
N GLU A 184 9.57 -23.79 4.26
CA GLU A 184 9.17 -24.98 3.47
C GLU A 184 10.18 -25.29 2.34
N ALA A 185 10.71 -24.24 1.72
CA ALA A 185 11.75 -24.40 0.68
C ALA A 185 13.11 -24.77 1.26
N GLY A 186 13.31 -24.77 2.57
CA GLY A 186 14.60 -25.01 3.22
C GLY A 186 15.62 -23.90 2.94
N VAL A 187 15.15 -22.67 2.71
CA VAL A 187 15.97 -21.49 2.40
C VAL A 187 16.18 -20.69 3.69
N LYS A 188 17.45 -20.45 4.05
CA LYS A 188 17.81 -19.56 5.15
C LYS A 188 17.76 -18.13 4.67
N ALA A 189 16.62 -17.48 4.88
CA ALA A 189 16.43 -16.08 4.49
C ALA A 189 16.96 -15.11 5.55
N ILE A 190 17.42 -13.94 5.09
CA ILE A 190 17.99 -12.87 5.91
C ILE A 190 16.95 -11.75 6.02
N PRO A 191 16.43 -11.48 7.23
CA PRO A 191 15.43 -10.44 7.42
C PRO A 191 16.07 -9.05 7.36
N LEU A 192 15.53 -8.18 6.50
CA LEU A 192 15.87 -6.76 6.42
C LEU A 192 14.59 -5.94 6.18
N THR A 193 14.60 -4.70 6.64
CA THR A 193 13.60 -3.70 6.24
C THR A 193 13.80 -3.28 4.78
N VAL A 194 12.75 -2.83 4.09
CA VAL A 194 12.86 -2.37 2.69
C VAL A 194 13.92 -1.27 2.50
N PRO A 195 14.04 -0.26 3.38
CA PRO A 195 15.09 0.75 3.27
C PRO A 195 16.53 0.18 3.32
N ASP A 196 16.76 -0.95 3.99
CA ASP A 196 18.10 -1.51 4.19
C ASP A 196 18.54 -2.46 3.06
N VAL A 197 17.60 -2.90 2.20
CA VAL A 197 17.87 -3.90 1.15
C VAL A 197 18.95 -3.43 0.17
N LEU A 198 18.95 -2.16 -0.24
CA LEU A 198 19.96 -1.66 -1.17
C LEU A 198 21.37 -1.77 -0.59
N VAL A 199 21.54 -1.43 0.68
CA VAL A 199 22.82 -1.58 1.39
C VAL A 199 23.18 -3.06 1.54
N GLY A 200 22.19 -3.92 1.83
CA GLY A 200 22.36 -5.37 1.87
C GLY A 200 22.89 -5.96 0.55
N LEU A 201 22.34 -5.50 -0.59
CA LEU A 201 22.84 -5.86 -1.92
C LEU A 201 24.24 -5.30 -2.21
N GLN A 202 24.53 -4.07 -1.80
CA GLN A 202 25.82 -3.42 -2.01
C GLN A 202 26.96 -4.09 -1.24
N THR A 203 26.69 -4.53 -0.02
CA THR A 203 27.67 -5.19 0.85
C THR A 203 27.77 -6.70 0.63
N GLY A 204 26.87 -7.27 -0.19
CA GLY A 204 26.78 -8.70 -0.37
C GLY A 204 26.22 -9.44 0.86
N LEU A 205 25.49 -8.75 1.73
CA LEU A 205 24.74 -9.35 2.82
C LEU A 205 23.60 -10.20 2.26
N VAL A 206 22.96 -9.75 1.19
CA VAL A 206 21.95 -10.49 0.43
C VAL A 206 22.32 -10.57 -1.05
N ASP A 207 21.99 -11.69 -1.69
CA ASP A 207 22.22 -11.95 -3.12
C ASP A 207 20.92 -11.98 -3.91
N VAL A 208 19.80 -12.33 -3.26
CA VAL A 208 18.48 -12.48 -3.88
C VAL A 208 17.49 -11.61 -3.16
N VAL A 209 16.75 -10.83 -3.94
CA VAL A 209 15.64 -9.98 -3.51
C VAL A 209 14.42 -10.25 -4.38
N TYR A 210 13.25 -9.79 -3.96
CA TYR A 210 12.03 -9.93 -4.74
C TYR A 210 11.23 -8.63 -4.68
N ALA A 211 10.77 -8.17 -5.84
CA ALA A 211 9.97 -6.96 -5.97
C ALA A 211 9.23 -6.94 -7.32
N PRO A 212 8.23 -6.07 -7.49
CA PRO A 212 7.79 -5.65 -8.81
C PRO A 212 8.91 -4.88 -9.53
N PRO A 213 9.01 -4.95 -10.86
CA PRO A 213 10.07 -4.29 -11.61
C PRO A 213 10.19 -2.78 -11.34
N THR A 214 9.05 -2.06 -11.25
CA THR A 214 9.04 -0.63 -10.88
C THR A 214 9.59 -0.40 -9.48
N GLY A 215 9.30 -1.27 -8.53
CA GLY A 215 9.84 -1.22 -7.17
C GLY A 215 11.36 -1.35 -7.19
N ALA A 216 11.90 -2.33 -7.93
CA ALA A 216 13.34 -2.51 -8.06
C ALA A 216 14.04 -1.29 -8.69
N ILE A 217 13.40 -0.60 -9.65
CA ILE A 217 13.94 0.64 -10.24
C ILE A 217 13.85 1.79 -9.24
N SER A 218 12.68 2.03 -8.65
CA SER A 218 12.46 3.15 -7.74
C SER A 218 13.33 3.07 -6.49
N LEU A 219 13.58 1.86 -5.97
CA LEU A 219 14.45 1.59 -4.82
C LEU A 219 15.93 1.40 -5.24
N GLN A 220 16.26 1.56 -6.52
CA GLN A 220 17.60 1.44 -7.09
C GLN A 220 18.23 0.03 -6.95
N TRP A 221 17.47 -1.00 -6.60
CA TRP A 221 17.96 -2.37 -6.46
C TRP A 221 18.50 -2.93 -7.77
N PHE A 222 17.87 -2.54 -8.90
CA PHE A 222 18.28 -2.95 -10.24
C PHE A 222 19.74 -2.62 -10.57
N THR A 223 20.34 -1.64 -9.88
CA THR A 223 21.76 -1.25 -10.06
C THR A 223 22.74 -2.31 -9.51
N LYS A 224 22.24 -3.22 -8.67
CA LYS A 224 23.06 -4.24 -7.99
C LYS A 224 22.75 -5.66 -8.44
N VAL A 225 21.52 -5.95 -8.84
CA VAL A 225 21.13 -7.26 -9.37
C VAL A 225 21.61 -7.44 -10.82
N LYS A 226 21.92 -8.68 -11.20
CA LYS A 226 22.40 -9.05 -12.54
C LYS A 226 21.44 -9.99 -13.26
N TYR A 227 20.52 -10.58 -12.54
CA TYR A 227 19.59 -11.59 -13.06
C TYR A 227 18.16 -11.30 -12.57
N LEU A 228 17.19 -11.65 -13.40
CA LEU A 228 15.77 -11.68 -13.07
C LEU A 228 15.23 -13.05 -13.47
N THR A 229 14.61 -13.74 -12.53
CA THR A 229 13.91 -15.01 -12.78
C THR A 229 12.54 -14.73 -13.37
N ASP A 230 12.31 -15.16 -14.60
CA ASP A 230 11.09 -14.86 -15.38
C ASP A 230 9.90 -15.74 -14.96
N VAL A 231 9.50 -15.57 -13.70
CA VAL A 231 8.32 -16.20 -13.12
C VAL A 231 7.66 -15.20 -12.18
N PRO A 232 6.43 -14.73 -12.46
CA PRO A 232 5.66 -13.95 -11.50
C PRO A 232 5.24 -14.85 -10.34
N LEU A 233 5.80 -14.59 -9.15
CA LEU A 233 5.58 -15.43 -7.97
C LEU A 233 4.31 -15.07 -7.24
N VAL A 234 4.11 -13.78 -7.02
CA VAL A 234 3.02 -13.25 -6.21
C VAL A 234 2.58 -11.90 -6.77
N TYR A 235 1.31 -11.55 -6.58
CA TYR A 235 0.84 -10.19 -6.84
C TYR A 235 0.90 -9.36 -5.55
N LEU A 236 1.44 -8.16 -5.64
CA LEU A 236 1.54 -7.23 -4.53
C LEU A 236 0.52 -6.10 -4.72
N ALA A 237 -0.62 -6.24 -4.04
CA ALA A 237 -1.59 -5.17 -3.89
C ALA A 237 -1.10 -4.14 -2.87
N GLY A 238 -1.75 -3.02 -2.80
CA GLY A 238 -1.57 -2.03 -1.76
C GLY A 238 -2.83 -1.23 -1.52
N GLY A 239 -2.78 -0.34 -0.54
CA GLY A 239 -3.88 0.57 -0.24
C GLY A 239 -3.46 1.72 0.65
N VAL A 240 -4.20 2.83 0.54
CA VAL A 240 -4.07 3.96 1.46
C VAL A 240 -5.14 3.84 2.51
N ILE A 241 -4.74 3.78 3.77
CA ILE A 241 -5.66 3.76 4.90
C ILE A 241 -5.49 5.01 5.76
N VAL A 242 -6.57 5.39 6.42
CA VAL A 242 -6.60 6.45 7.43
C VAL A 242 -7.26 5.94 8.70
N LYS A 243 -6.87 6.44 9.87
CA LYS A 243 -7.56 6.14 11.13
C LYS A 243 -9.01 6.59 11.05
N LYS A 244 -9.92 5.67 11.38
CA LYS A 244 -11.37 5.87 11.27
C LYS A 244 -11.87 7.01 12.16
N ASP A 245 -11.36 7.13 13.37
CA ASP A 245 -11.67 8.19 14.32
C ASP A 245 -11.31 9.58 13.78
N ILE A 246 -10.14 9.71 13.14
CA ILE A 246 -9.69 10.94 12.49
C ILE A 246 -10.55 11.27 11.28
N PHE A 247 -10.79 10.28 10.41
CA PHE A 247 -11.55 10.47 9.18
C PHE A 247 -12.99 10.90 9.45
N ARG A 248 -13.64 10.30 10.46
CA ARG A 248 -15.02 10.63 10.85
C ARG A 248 -15.20 11.99 11.53
N GLN A 249 -14.14 12.62 11.99
CA GLN A 249 -14.19 14.00 12.50
C GLN A 249 -14.26 15.05 11.38
N LEU A 250 -13.94 14.66 10.14
CA LEU A 250 -14.04 15.56 8.99
C LEU A 250 -15.50 15.77 8.61
N PRO A 251 -15.87 16.95 8.06
CA PRO A 251 -17.20 17.15 7.47
C PRO A 251 -17.53 16.07 6.45
N GLN A 252 -18.77 15.61 6.37
CA GLN A 252 -19.20 14.53 5.47
C GLN A 252 -18.87 14.83 4.00
N THR A 253 -19.01 16.09 3.58
CA THR A 253 -18.63 16.57 2.24
C THR A 253 -17.15 16.36 1.95
N SER A 254 -16.28 16.64 2.93
CA SER A 254 -14.83 16.41 2.83
C SER A 254 -14.51 14.91 2.78
N GLN A 255 -15.19 14.09 3.61
CA GLN A 255 -15.02 12.63 3.59
C GLN A 255 -15.36 12.06 2.21
N ASN A 256 -16.51 12.40 1.64
CA ASN A 256 -16.94 11.94 0.33
C ASN A 256 -15.95 12.36 -0.75
N PHE A 257 -15.55 13.62 -0.77
CA PHE A 257 -14.60 14.12 -1.75
C PHE A 257 -13.23 13.42 -1.66
N ILE A 258 -12.73 13.18 -0.45
CA ILE A 258 -11.46 12.45 -0.26
C ILE A 258 -11.57 11.03 -0.83
N LEU A 259 -12.66 10.31 -0.56
CA LEU A 259 -12.88 8.96 -1.10
C LEU A 259 -12.96 8.98 -2.63
N GLU A 260 -13.67 9.93 -3.21
CA GLU A 260 -13.79 10.11 -4.66
C GLU A 260 -12.43 10.41 -5.31
N ALA A 261 -11.66 11.34 -4.74
CA ALA A 261 -10.34 11.70 -5.24
C ALA A 261 -9.36 10.51 -5.17
N PHE A 262 -9.31 9.80 -4.06
CA PHE A 262 -8.45 8.60 -3.96
C PHE A 262 -8.89 7.49 -4.91
N GLN A 263 -10.19 7.26 -5.10
CA GLN A 263 -10.69 6.23 -6.03
C GLN A 263 -10.34 6.58 -7.48
N GLN A 264 -10.59 7.82 -7.90
CA GLN A 264 -10.28 8.27 -9.26
C GLN A 264 -8.79 8.12 -9.57
N HIS A 265 -7.94 8.67 -8.71
CA HIS A 265 -6.50 8.62 -8.92
C HIS A 265 -5.90 7.22 -8.72
N ALA A 266 -6.53 6.34 -7.95
CA ALA A 266 -6.13 4.94 -7.85
C ALA A 266 -6.31 4.20 -9.18
N ASP A 267 -7.39 4.45 -9.91
CA ASP A 267 -7.64 3.84 -11.23
C ASP A 267 -6.65 4.35 -12.30
N GLU A 268 -6.32 5.65 -12.26
CA GLU A 268 -5.27 6.22 -13.11
C GLU A 268 -3.90 5.64 -12.78
N LEU A 269 -3.54 5.60 -11.50
CA LEU A 269 -2.27 5.09 -11.01
C LEU A 269 -2.09 3.60 -11.33
N LYS A 270 -3.15 2.80 -11.26
CA LYS A 270 -3.15 1.40 -11.66
C LYS A 270 -2.68 1.24 -13.11
N THR A 271 -3.25 2.02 -14.02
CA THR A 271 -2.85 2.01 -15.44
C THR A 271 -1.39 2.42 -15.62
N ILE A 272 -0.95 3.47 -14.93
CA ILE A 272 0.44 3.93 -14.93
C ILE A 272 1.37 2.82 -14.43
N THR A 273 1.08 2.23 -13.28
CA THR A 273 1.91 1.19 -12.65
C THR A 273 2.06 -0.05 -13.53
N ARG A 274 0.99 -0.50 -14.18
CA ARG A 274 1.04 -1.65 -15.12
C ARG A 274 1.93 -1.38 -16.32
N ASN A 275 1.85 -0.17 -16.88
CA ASN A 275 2.71 0.27 -17.98
C ASN A 275 4.16 0.40 -17.52
N GLU A 276 4.39 1.06 -16.38
CA GLU A 276 5.73 1.22 -15.82
C GLU A 276 6.39 -0.12 -15.49
N ASN A 277 5.65 -1.11 -14.94
CA ASN A 277 6.19 -2.44 -14.67
C ASN A 277 6.67 -3.14 -15.94
N ARG A 278 5.89 -3.04 -17.03
CA ARG A 278 6.29 -3.58 -18.35
C ARG A 278 7.52 -2.89 -18.92
N ASP A 279 7.61 -1.58 -18.79
CA ASP A 279 8.73 -0.81 -19.30
C ASP A 279 9.97 -0.94 -18.40
N ALA A 280 9.78 -1.10 -17.08
CA ALA A 280 10.85 -1.35 -16.13
C ALA A 280 11.65 -2.62 -16.47
N LEU A 281 10.99 -3.71 -16.88
CA LEU A 281 11.67 -4.92 -17.35
C LEU A 281 12.60 -4.61 -18.54
N LYS A 282 12.14 -3.85 -19.52
CA LYS A 282 12.96 -3.41 -20.67
C LYS A 282 14.15 -2.57 -20.24
N VAL A 283 13.92 -1.63 -19.30
CA VAL A 283 14.98 -0.77 -18.75
C VAL A 283 16.02 -1.63 -18.03
N MET A 284 15.61 -2.58 -17.20
CA MET A 284 16.52 -3.47 -16.48
C MET A 284 17.38 -4.29 -17.45
N VAL A 285 16.80 -4.91 -18.49
CA VAL A 285 17.52 -5.66 -19.52
C VAL A 285 18.50 -4.76 -20.27
N LYS A 286 18.10 -3.54 -20.65
CA LYS A 286 18.98 -2.55 -21.30
C LYS A 286 20.18 -2.17 -20.42
N ASN A 287 20.01 -2.22 -19.09
CA ASN A 287 21.05 -1.95 -18.11
C ASN A 287 21.84 -3.22 -17.69
N GLY A 288 21.72 -4.32 -18.44
CA GLY A 288 22.54 -5.50 -18.28
C GLY A 288 21.98 -6.60 -17.39
N VAL A 289 20.72 -6.46 -16.89
CA VAL A 289 20.05 -7.54 -16.18
C VAL A 289 19.70 -8.64 -17.17
N ARG A 290 20.11 -9.88 -16.87
CA ARG A 290 19.88 -11.07 -17.69
C ARG A 290 18.64 -11.79 -17.20
N ILE A 291 17.80 -12.21 -18.15
CA ILE A 291 16.60 -12.99 -17.84
C ILE A 291 17.01 -14.46 -17.66
N VAL A 292 16.58 -15.06 -16.56
CA VAL A 292 16.71 -16.49 -16.27
C VAL A 292 15.33 -17.11 -16.42
N THR A 293 15.16 -18.01 -17.38
CA THR A 293 13.89 -18.70 -17.63
C THR A 293 13.92 -20.09 -16.98
N PRO A 294 13.20 -20.32 -15.88
CA PRO A 294 13.09 -21.64 -15.26
C PRO A 294 12.39 -22.64 -16.19
N SER A 295 12.77 -23.90 -16.09
CA SER A 295 12.04 -24.98 -16.75
C SER A 295 10.66 -25.20 -16.14
N LYS A 296 9.80 -25.92 -16.87
CA LYS A 296 8.48 -26.29 -16.35
C LYS A 296 8.57 -27.02 -15.00
N ASP A 297 9.49 -27.95 -14.86
CA ASP A 297 9.66 -28.72 -13.63
C ASP A 297 10.10 -27.85 -12.44
N GLN A 298 10.95 -26.84 -12.69
CA GLN A 298 11.36 -25.85 -11.68
C GLN A 298 10.17 -24.96 -11.25
N ILE A 299 9.34 -24.54 -12.21
CA ILE A 299 8.11 -23.77 -11.89
C ILE A 299 7.14 -24.63 -11.09
N ASP A 300 6.96 -25.90 -11.47
CA ASP A 300 6.08 -26.83 -10.75
C ASP A 300 6.62 -27.13 -9.33
N GLU A 301 7.94 -27.12 -9.13
CA GLU A 301 8.54 -27.19 -7.79
C GLU A 301 8.21 -25.96 -6.95
N TYR A 302 8.36 -24.74 -7.49
CA TYR A 302 7.95 -23.50 -6.80
C TYR A 302 6.49 -23.54 -6.37
N LYS A 303 5.60 -23.94 -7.29
CA LYS A 303 4.14 -24.07 -7.00
C LYS A 303 3.86 -25.07 -5.90
N ARG A 304 4.50 -26.26 -5.96
CA ARG A 304 4.31 -27.30 -4.94
C ARG A 304 4.73 -26.84 -3.56
N LEU A 305 5.91 -26.23 -3.43
CA LEU A 305 6.40 -25.70 -2.15
C LEU A 305 5.52 -24.59 -1.63
N SER A 306 5.07 -23.69 -2.51
CA SER A 306 4.11 -22.65 -2.12
C SER A 306 2.79 -23.24 -1.60
N ASN A 307 2.23 -24.24 -2.27
CA ASN A 307 1.03 -24.93 -1.84
C ASN A 307 1.20 -25.63 -0.48
N ASN A 308 2.34 -26.28 -0.25
CA ASN A 308 2.66 -26.89 1.03
C ASN A 308 2.75 -25.83 2.14
N ALA A 309 3.48 -24.73 1.90
CA ALA A 309 3.57 -23.62 2.84
C ALA A 309 2.17 -23.07 3.20
N MET A 310 1.32 -22.89 2.17
CA MET A 310 -0.08 -22.44 2.40
C MET A 310 -0.86 -23.42 3.26
N GLY A 311 -0.61 -24.72 3.14
CA GLY A 311 -1.21 -25.74 4.02
C GLY A 311 -0.88 -25.52 5.51
N HIS A 312 0.33 -25.03 5.81
CA HIS A 312 0.77 -24.77 7.19
C HIS A 312 0.23 -23.46 7.78
N ILE A 313 0.06 -22.41 6.97
CA ILE A 313 -0.35 -21.09 7.45
C ILE A 313 -1.84 -20.80 7.28
N ARG A 314 -2.56 -21.64 6.54
CA ARG A 314 -4.02 -21.53 6.39
C ARG A 314 -4.71 -21.53 7.75
N GLY A 315 -5.59 -20.54 7.98
CA GLY A 315 -6.26 -20.34 9.28
C GLY A 315 -5.44 -19.56 10.30
N GLN A 316 -4.13 -19.40 10.10
CA GLN A 316 -3.28 -18.55 10.93
C GLN A 316 -3.21 -17.11 10.35
N THR A 317 -2.90 -16.97 9.07
CA THR A 317 -2.79 -15.66 8.39
C THR A 317 -4.12 -15.24 7.75
N PHE A 318 -4.84 -16.14 7.09
CA PHE A 318 -6.17 -15.90 6.53
C PHE A 318 -7.07 -17.13 6.70
N SER A 319 -8.40 -16.92 6.60
CA SER A 319 -9.36 -18.01 6.72
C SER A 319 -9.43 -18.87 5.45
N LYS A 320 -9.81 -20.15 5.65
CA LYS A 320 -10.11 -21.03 4.50
C LYS A 320 -11.19 -20.44 3.60
N GLN A 321 -12.22 -19.81 4.20
CA GLN A 321 -13.34 -19.24 3.46
C GLN A 321 -12.90 -18.16 2.48
N VAL A 322 -12.01 -17.25 2.87
CA VAL A 322 -11.56 -16.16 1.98
C VAL A 322 -10.72 -16.68 0.81
N LEU A 323 -9.91 -17.73 1.04
CA LEU A 323 -9.17 -18.38 -0.04
C LEU A 323 -10.10 -19.13 -0.99
N ASP A 324 -11.07 -19.88 -0.45
CA ASP A 324 -12.05 -20.62 -1.27
C ASP A 324 -12.89 -19.66 -2.12
N GLU A 325 -13.29 -18.49 -1.57
CA GLU A 325 -14.00 -17.44 -2.32
C GLU A 325 -13.15 -16.87 -3.46
N ALA A 326 -11.89 -16.46 -3.16
CA ALA A 326 -10.98 -15.94 -4.18
C ALA A 326 -10.73 -17.00 -5.28
N THR A 327 -10.48 -18.26 -4.91
CA THR A 327 -10.23 -19.35 -5.84
C THR A 327 -11.47 -19.62 -6.70
N SER A 328 -12.67 -19.67 -6.12
CA SER A 328 -13.93 -19.88 -6.86
C SER A 328 -14.18 -18.76 -7.89
N LEU A 329 -13.90 -17.49 -7.53
CA LEU A 329 -14.00 -16.38 -8.49
C LEU A 329 -13.07 -16.57 -9.69
N LEU A 330 -11.83 -17.03 -9.43
CA LEU A 330 -10.85 -17.29 -10.48
C LEU A 330 -11.20 -18.51 -11.34
N GLU A 331 -11.67 -19.59 -10.75
CA GLU A 331 -12.12 -20.78 -11.47
C GLU A 331 -13.30 -20.46 -12.42
N ASN A 332 -14.29 -19.71 -11.94
CA ASN A 332 -15.41 -19.25 -12.74
C ASN A 332 -14.96 -18.38 -13.93
N TYR A 333 -13.99 -17.49 -13.72
CA TYR A 333 -13.44 -16.67 -14.78
C TYR A 333 -12.68 -17.51 -15.81
N ARG A 334 -11.77 -18.39 -15.34
CA ARG A 334 -10.95 -19.26 -16.19
C ARG A 334 -11.80 -20.29 -16.96
N GLY A 335 -12.90 -20.75 -16.36
CA GLY A 335 -13.86 -21.67 -16.99
C GLY A 335 -14.75 -21.02 -18.01
N GLY A 336 -15.10 -19.73 -17.84
CA GLY A 336 -15.93 -18.97 -18.77
C GLY A 336 -15.16 -18.30 -19.93
N ALA A 337 -13.83 -18.31 -19.87
CA ALA A 337 -12.96 -17.76 -20.91
C ALA A 337 -12.59 -18.79 -22.03
N LYS A 338 -13.29 -19.94 -22.08
CA LYS A 338 -13.10 -20.97 -23.11
C LYS A 338 -14.09 -20.82 -24.25
#